data_d2f5e771ab22d6ae2a94d43978e1f234
#
_entry.id   d2f5e771ab22d6ae2a94d43978e1f234
#
_cell.length_a   1.000
_cell.length_b   1.000
_cell.length_c   1.000
_cell.angle_alpha   90.00
_cell.angle_beta   90.00
_cell.angle_gamma   90.00
#
_symmetry.space_group_name_H-M   'P 1'
#
loop_
_entity.id
_entity.type
_entity.pdbx_description
1 polymer ?
#
loop_
_entity_poly.entity_id
_entity_poly.type
_entity_poly.pdbx_seq_one_letter_code
_entity_poly.pdbx_strand_id
1 'polypeptide(L)'
;ETLNFTIRNYPLNVLNAWGYKLFNIDNTKVVMNLQPYEKNKAVRMIDRSLQELISQSDYAYKASSIIDKQTHIDTLVNLLRLLQNDNETLFSVNIHITVYKREFEDIRSVRKKIRSILSEQGFDVVENFSRQNKAVISSNLSMYDAIIDTQRAIHSSSVAAVFPFVLSNIMEDKGSIIGQSQGYPVIVDFFKRNKERVNSNMVIMGKSGSGKSYATKTILSHFLADNCKIFIFDPDDEYSTLAKNVGGKVIV
;
A
#
# COMPACT_ATOMS: atom_id res chain seq x y z
N GLU A 1 -20.92 -6.28 16.86
CA GLU A 1 -19.70 -6.31 17.68
C GLU A 1 -18.52 -5.70 16.91
N THR A 2 -17.65 -5.02 17.62
CA THR A 2 -16.47 -4.39 17.04
C THR A 2 -15.20 -4.84 17.76
N LEU A 3 -14.11 -5.00 17.01
CA LEU A 3 -12.78 -5.19 17.56
C LEU A 3 -11.95 -3.94 17.30
N ASN A 4 -11.19 -3.51 18.29
CA ASN A 4 -10.32 -2.35 18.17
C ASN A 4 -8.87 -2.74 18.35
N PHE A 5 -8.06 -2.45 17.33
CA PHE A 5 -6.62 -2.65 17.33
C PHE A 5 -5.90 -1.30 17.23
N THR A 6 -4.69 -1.26 17.78
CA THR A 6 -3.78 -0.14 17.57
C THR A 6 -2.44 -0.69 17.09
N ILE A 7 -1.82 -0.04 16.12
CA ILE A 7 -0.50 -0.43 15.62
C ILE A 7 0.54 -0.04 16.68
N ARG A 8 1.33 -1.01 17.12
CA ARG A 8 2.41 -0.83 18.08
C ARG A 8 3.76 -0.65 17.40
N ASN A 9 4.04 -1.48 16.39
CA ASN A 9 5.29 -1.41 15.65
C ASN A 9 5.01 -1.34 14.14
N TYR A 10 5.84 -0.59 13.45
CA TYR A 10 5.80 -0.32 12.02
C TYR A 10 6.94 -1.06 11.33
N PRO A 11 6.82 -1.42 10.04
CA PRO A 11 7.92 -2.00 9.28
C PRO A 11 9.10 -1.02 9.22
N LEU A 12 10.33 -1.55 9.29
CA LEU A 12 11.57 -0.74 9.27
C LEU A 12 11.73 0.04 7.96
N ASN A 13 11.33 -0.56 6.84
CA ASN A 13 11.39 0.06 5.54
C ASN A 13 9.98 0.13 4.95
N VAL A 14 9.56 1.32 4.57
CA VAL A 14 8.28 1.56 3.94
C VAL A 14 8.47 2.01 2.49
N LEU A 15 7.66 1.47 1.60
CA LEU A 15 7.57 1.89 0.21
C LEU A 15 6.55 3.01 0.07
N ASN A 16 6.55 3.68 -1.09
CA ASN A 16 5.50 4.65 -1.40
C ASN A 16 4.13 3.97 -1.34
N ALA A 17 3.14 4.70 -0.83
CA ALA A 17 1.78 4.22 -0.63
C ALA A 17 1.66 3.01 0.33
N TRP A 18 2.53 2.93 1.35
CA TRP A 18 2.51 1.82 2.31
C TRP A 18 1.18 1.70 3.08
N GLY A 19 0.45 2.79 3.22
CA GLY A 19 -0.88 2.79 3.83
C GLY A 19 -1.96 2.15 2.97
N TYR A 20 -1.73 1.98 1.66
CA TYR A 20 -2.75 1.48 0.74
C TYR A 20 -3.39 0.17 1.21
N LYS A 21 -2.60 -0.85 1.51
CA LYS A 21 -3.11 -2.15 1.98
C LYS A 21 -3.77 -2.06 3.35
N LEU A 22 -3.27 -1.19 4.22
CA LEU A 22 -3.79 -0.97 5.56
C LEU A 22 -5.19 -0.34 5.52
N PHE A 23 -5.38 0.69 4.68
CA PHE A 23 -6.64 1.41 4.56
C PHE A 23 -7.69 0.69 3.69
N ASN A 24 -7.28 -0.35 2.95
CA ASN A 24 -8.17 -1.15 2.09
C ASN A 24 -8.55 -2.52 2.70
N ILE A 25 -8.46 -2.69 4.01
CA ILE A 25 -8.94 -3.91 4.67
C ILE A 25 -10.47 -3.85 4.77
N ASP A 26 -11.15 -4.85 4.25
CA ASP A 26 -12.61 -4.92 4.24
C ASP A 26 -13.22 -4.85 5.66
N ASN A 27 -14.36 -4.17 5.76
CA ASN A 27 -15.13 -3.99 6.99
C ASN A 27 -14.32 -3.36 8.14
N THR A 28 -13.39 -2.48 7.81
CA THR A 28 -12.60 -1.76 8.82
C THR A 28 -12.76 -0.25 8.67
N LYS A 29 -12.61 0.43 9.80
CA LYS A 29 -12.36 1.87 9.87
C LYS A 29 -10.94 2.05 10.36
N VAL A 30 -10.10 2.72 9.59
CA VAL A 30 -8.73 3.05 9.94
C VAL A 30 -8.62 4.54 10.19
N VAL A 31 -8.07 4.91 11.32
CA VAL A 31 -7.84 6.31 11.71
C VAL A 31 -6.38 6.47 12.05
N MET A 32 -5.73 7.43 11.41
CA MET A 32 -4.35 7.79 11.67
C MET A 32 -4.32 9.15 12.38
N ASN A 33 -3.87 9.15 13.61
CA ASN A 33 -3.68 10.36 14.40
C ASN A 33 -2.25 10.86 14.20
N LEU A 34 -2.12 12.12 13.80
CA LEU A 34 -0.85 12.77 13.51
C LEU A 34 -0.73 14.03 14.37
N GLN A 35 0.34 14.14 15.15
CA GLN A 35 0.64 15.35 15.89
C GLN A 35 2.10 15.77 15.63
N PRO A 36 2.36 16.96 15.09
CA PRO A 36 3.74 17.41 14.87
C PRO A 36 4.44 17.67 16.20
N TYR A 37 5.70 17.24 16.30
CA TYR A 37 6.58 17.67 17.36
C TYR A 37 7.16 19.04 17.06
N GLU A 38 7.28 19.87 18.08
CA GLU A 38 8.12 21.06 17.99
C GLU A 38 9.57 20.66 17.70
N LYS A 39 10.25 21.34 16.77
CA LYS A 39 11.59 20.98 16.30
C LYS A 39 12.57 20.79 17.44
N ASN A 40 12.63 21.74 18.38
CA ASN A 40 13.53 21.67 19.52
C ASN A 40 13.24 20.48 20.45
N LYS A 41 11.96 20.13 20.61
CA LYS A 41 11.55 18.98 21.41
C LYS A 41 11.92 17.67 20.70
N ALA A 42 11.74 17.60 19.39
CA ALA A 42 12.12 16.44 18.57
C ALA A 42 13.62 16.16 18.65
N VAL A 43 14.46 17.18 18.46
CA VAL A 43 15.92 17.07 18.56
C VAL A 43 16.33 16.55 19.93
N ARG A 44 15.86 17.16 21.02
CA ARG A 44 16.18 16.72 22.39
C ARG A 44 15.76 15.28 22.69
N MET A 45 14.62 14.84 22.11
CA MET A 45 14.14 13.47 22.29
C MET A 45 15.08 12.47 21.60
N ILE A 46 15.52 12.79 20.38
CA ILE A 46 16.44 11.93 19.63
C ILE A 46 17.82 11.92 20.28
N ASP A 47 18.34 13.07 20.71
CA ASP A 47 19.63 13.17 21.42
C ASP A 47 19.64 12.31 22.68
N ARG A 48 18.56 12.34 23.48
CA ARG A 48 18.42 11.49 24.66
C ARG A 48 18.45 10.01 24.30
N SER A 49 17.66 9.59 23.30
CA SER A 49 17.65 8.20 22.84
C SER A 49 19.00 7.74 22.31
N LEU A 50 19.72 8.64 21.62
CA LEU A 50 21.07 8.37 21.13
C LEU A 50 22.06 8.15 22.30
N GLN A 51 22.03 9.02 23.31
CA GLN A 51 22.87 8.89 24.50
C GLN A 51 22.58 7.59 25.27
N GLU A 52 21.30 7.23 25.42
CA GLU A 52 20.89 5.96 26.04
C GLU A 52 21.42 4.74 25.27
N LEU A 53 21.34 4.75 23.94
CA LEU A 53 21.85 3.65 23.10
C LEU A 53 23.37 3.56 23.13
N ILE A 54 24.08 4.67 23.08
CA ILE A 54 25.54 4.70 23.18
C ILE A 54 25.98 4.12 24.52
N SER A 55 25.41 4.58 25.64
CA SER A 55 25.75 4.07 26.96
C SER A 55 25.45 2.58 27.13
N GLN A 56 24.39 2.07 26.49
CA GLN A 56 24.07 0.63 26.48
C GLN A 56 24.97 -0.20 25.55
N SER A 57 25.58 0.40 24.52
CA SER A 57 26.46 -0.30 23.59
C SER A 57 27.76 -0.73 24.28
N ASP A 58 28.25 0.04 25.24
CA ASP A 58 29.46 -0.24 25.98
C ASP A 58 29.38 -1.51 26.84
N TYR A 59 28.17 -1.97 27.15
CA TYR A 59 27.89 -3.18 27.94
C TYR A 59 27.39 -4.38 27.12
N ALA A 60 27.45 -4.33 25.79
CA ALA A 60 26.91 -5.40 24.94
C ALA A 60 27.96 -6.50 24.69
N TYR A 61 27.70 -7.71 25.17
CA TYR A 61 28.61 -8.88 25.03
C TYR A 61 28.31 -9.75 23.79
N LYS A 62 27.20 -9.57 23.09
CA LYS A 62 26.82 -10.39 21.92
C LYS A 62 26.97 -9.59 20.63
N ALA A 63 27.63 -10.16 19.62
CA ALA A 63 27.88 -9.52 18.32
C ALA A 63 26.59 -9.08 17.62
N SER A 64 25.53 -9.90 17.65
CA SER A 64 24.22 -9.53 17.07
C SER A 64 23.64 -8.28 17.74
N SER A 65 23.73 -8.18 19.06
CA SER A 65 23.25 -7.02 19.82
C SER A 65 24.06 -5.75 19.53
N ILE A 66 25.34 -5.87 19.20
CA ILE A 66 26.20 -4.74 18.82
C ILE A 66 25.80 -4.23 17.43
N ILE A 67 25.59 -5.12 16.46
CA ILE A 67 25.18 -4.76 15.10
C ILE A 67 23.79 -4.07 15.12
N ASP A 68 22.83 -4.63 15.85
CA ASP A 68 21.50 -4.05 15.97
C ASP A 68 21.56 -2.63 16.57
N LYS A 69 22.33 -2.44 17.65
CA LYS A 69 22.50 -1.13 18.28
C LYS A 69 23.20 -0.13 17.37
N GLN A 70 24.22 -0.55 16.62
CA GLN A 70 24.92 0.32 15.68
C GLN A 70 23.96 0.78 14.57
N THR A 71 23.15 -0.12 14.03
CA THR A 71 22.11 0.21 13.03
C THR A 71 21.09 1.22 13.57
N HIS A 72 20.69 1.08 14.84
CA HIS A 72 19.79 2.04 15.49
C HIS A 72 20.45 3.41 15.69
N ILE A 73 21.71 3.46 16.09
CA ILE A 73 22.50 4.69 16.24
C ILE A 73 22.57 5.41 14.89
N ASP A 74 22.95 4.70 13.82
CA ASP A 74 23.07 5.28 12.47
C ASP A 74 21.72 5.82 11.97
N THR A 75 20.63 5.12 12.28
CA THR A 75 19.26 5.58 11.94
C THR A 75 18.92 6.88 12.67
N LEU A 76 19.20 6.99 13.97
CA LEU A 76 18.94 8.20 14.74
C LEU A 76 19.81 9.38 14.31
N VAL A 77 21.08 9.15 13.99
CA VAL A 77 21.99 10.17 13.44
C VAL A 77 21.47 10.69 12.09
N ASN A 78 21.03 9.79 11.21
CA ASN A 78 20.44 10.18 9.93
C ASN A 78 19.14 10.99 10.14
N LEU A 79 18.30 10.59 11.08
CA LEU A 79 17.08 11.31 11.43
C LEU A 79 17.40 12.72 11.95
N LEU A 80 18.42 12.90 12.78
CA LEU A 80 18.90 14.23 13.21
C LEU A 80 19.32 15.10 12.03
N ARG A 81 20.06 14.54 11.08
CA ARG A 81 20.49 15.25 9.87
C ARG A 81 19.29 15.73 9.04
N LEU A 82 18.31 14.85 8.83
CA LEU A 82 17.08 15.18 8.11
C LEU A 82 16.31 16.33 8.79
N LEU A 83 16.18 16.29 10.12
CA LEU A 83 15.51 17.34 10.89
C LEU A 83 16.25 18.68 10.87
N GLN A 84 17.58 18.67 10.80
CA GLN A 84 18.40 19.88 10.83
C GLN A 84 18.55 20.51 9.43
N ASN A 85 18.81 19.69 8.41
CA ASN A 85 19.23 20.14 7.09
C ASN A 85 18.09 20.17 6.05
N ASP A 86 17.12 19.24 6.13
CA ASP A 86 16.15 19.02 5.06
C ASP A 86 14.73 19.52 5.39
N ASN A 87 14.57 20.36 6.41
CA ASN A 87 13.26 20.86 6.88
C ASN A 87 12.22 19.75 7.18
N GLU A 88 12.66 18.53 7.44
CA GLU A 88 11.79 17.46 7.88
C GLU A 88 11.19 17.77 9.26
N THR A 89 9.97 17.33 9.45
CA THR A 89 9.26 17.43 10.73
C THR A 89 9.03 16.04 11.29
N LEU A 90 9.18 15.87 12.59
CA LEU A 90 8.85 14.64 13.26
C LEU A 90 7.39 14.68 13.72
N PHE A 91 6.65 13.60 13.45
CA PHE A 91 5.26 13.45 13.88
C PHE A 91 5.14 12.34 14.89
N SER A 92 4.33 12.56 15.92
CA SER A 92 3.76 11.48 16.72
C SER A 92 2.64 10.83 15.92
N VAL A 93 2.81 9.56 15.57
CA VAL A 93 1.89 8.79 14.73
C VAL A 93 1.27 7.68 15.54
N ASN A 94 -0.04 7.54 15.45
CA ASN A 94 -0.77 6.41 16.01
C ASN A 94 -1.88 5.99 15.06
N ILE A 95 -1.99 4.70 14.76
CA ILE A 95 -2.99 4.18 13.84
C ILE A 95 -3.91 3.22 14.59
N HIS A 96 -5.19 3.51 14.55
CA HIS A 96 -6.26 2.74 15.15
C HIS A 96 -7.11 2.07 14.08
N ILE A 97 -7.40 0.79 14.26
CA ILE A 97 -8.18 -0.02 13.34
C ILE A 97 -9.38 -0.55 14.08
N THR A 98 -10.56 -0.10 13.69
CA THR A 98 -11.83 -0.64 14.18
C THR A 98 -12.38 -1.61 13.15
N VAL A 99 -12.59 -2.85 13.53
CA VAL A 99 -13.11 -3.92 12.68
C VAL A 99 -14.57 -4.15 13.00
N TYR A 100 -15.42 -4.11 11.98
CA TYR A 100 -16.86 -4.38 12.11
C TYR A 100 -17.11 -5.84 11.72
N LYS A 101 -17.56 -6.61 12.70
CA LYS A 101 -17.93 -8.01 12.48
C LYS A 101 -19.25 -8.12 11.71
N ARG A 102 -19.31 -9.00 10.72
CA ARG A 102 -20.59 -9.38 10.08
C ARG A 102 -21.36 -10.31 10.97
N GLU A 103 -22.67 -10.39 10.77
CA GLU A 103 -23.62 -11.08 11.66
C GLU A 103 -23.30 -12.57 11.84
N PHE A 104 -22.81 -13.24 10.82
CA PHE A 104 -22.50 -14.68 10.80
C PHE A 104 -21.00 -15.02 11.00
N GLU A 105 -20.15 -14.06 11.28
CA GLU A 105 -18.72 -14.33 11.45
C GLU A 105 -18.37 -14.61 12.92
N ASP A 106 -17.49 -15.60 13.15
CA ASP A 106 -16.92 -15.82 14.48
C ASP A 106 -15.85 -14.77 14.77
N ILE A 107 -15.94 -14.13 15.94
CA ILE A 107 -15.03 -13.07 16.36
C ILE A 107 -13.57 -13.54 16.46
N ARG A 108 -13.35 -14.83 16.75
CA ARG A 108 -11.99 -15.41 16.83
C ARG A 108 -11.35 -15.52 15.45
N SER A 109 -12.13 -15.92 14.44
CA SER A 109 -11.67 -16.03 13.06
C SER A 109 -11.35 -14.65 12.48
N VAL A 110 -12.18 -13.64 12.74
CA VAL A 110 -11.97 -12.26 12.33
C VAL A 110 -10.68 -11.70 12.97
N ARG A 111 -10.51 -11.90 14.28
CA ARG A 111 -9.28 -11.51 15.00
C ARG A 111 -8.02 -12.11 14.37
N LYS A 112 -8.04 -13.42 14.09
CA LYS A 112 -6.92 -14.12 13.49
C LYS A 112 -6.61 -13.61 12.09
N LYS A 113 -7.65 -13.41 11.27
CA LYS A 113 -7.51 -12.88 9.89
C LYS A 113 -6.87 -11.50 9.87
N ILE A 114 -7.35 -10.57 10.69
CA ILE A 114 -6.82 -9.20 10.76
C ILE A 114 -5.36 -9.20 11.21
N ARG A 115 -5.02 -9.96 12.25
CA ARG A 115 -3.63 -10.07 12.70
C ARG A 115 -2.71 -10.66 11.64
N SER A 116 -3.15 -11.69 10.89
CA SER A 116 -2.38 -12.26 9.79
C SER A 116 -2.11 -11.23 8.71
N ILE A 117 -3.15 -10.52 8.23
CA ILE A 117 -3.04 -9.49 7.20
C ILE A 117 -2.04 -8.40 7.60
N LEU A 118 -2.12 -7.92 8.84
CA LEU A 118 -1.25 -6.86 9.33
C LEU A 118 0.19 -7.33 9.55
N SER A 119 0.36 -8.55 10.07
CA SER A 119 1.67 -9.17 10.28
C SER A 119 2.40 -9.43 8.94
N GLU A 120 1.68 -9.87 7.90
CA GLU A 120 2.24 -10.04 6.55
C GLU A 120 2.77 -8.72 5.95
N GLN A 121 2.20 -7.60 6.39
CA GLN A 121 2.65 -6.26 6.00
C GLN A 121 3.74 -5.69 6.94
N GLY A 122 4.16 -6.46 7.93
CA GLY A 122 5.18 -6.05 8.90
C GLY A 122 4.67 -5.17 10.05
N PHE A 123 3.34 -5.07 10.24
CA PHE A 123 2.77 -4.36 11.39
C PHE A 123 2.58 -5.30 12.58
N ASP A 124 2.97 -4.84 13.76
CA ASP A 124 2.59 -5.47 15.03
C ASP A 124 1.46 -4.68 15.66
N VAL A 125 0.40 -5.39 16.05
CA VAL A 125 -0.84 -4.77 16.56
C VAL A 125 -1.22 -5.26 17.93
N VAL A 126 -1.72 -4.35 18.74
CA VAL A 126 -2.28 -4.62 20.06
C VAL A 126 -3.80 -4.47 20.00
N GLU A 127 -4.51 -5.46 20.52
CA GLU A 127 -5.95 -5.38 20.69
C GLU A 127 -6.27 -4.62 21.98
N ASN A 128 -7.15 -3.64 21.89
CA ASN A 128 -7.51 -2.76 23.00
C ASN A 128 -8.62 -3.38 23.89
N PHE A 129 -8.45 -4.62 24.33
CA PHE A 129 -9.48 -5.36 25.05
C PHE A 129 -9.92 -4.69 26.37
N SER A 130 -8.98 -4.15 27.16
CA SER A 130 -9.26 -3.47 28.42
C SER A 130 -9.37 -1.94 28.29
N ARG A 131 -9.20 -1.38 27.08
CA ARG A 131 -9.16 0.07 26.81
C ARG A 131 -10.15 0.49 25.72
N GLN A 132 -11.26 -0.22 25.60
CA GLN A 132 -12.24 0.00 24.52
C GLN A 132 -12.75 1.45 24.46
N ASN A 133 -13.02 2.07 25.60
CA ASN A 133 -13.46 3.47 25.66
C ASN A 133 -12.40 4.41 25.06
N LYS A 134 -11.12 4.20 25.40
CA LYS A 134 -10.02 4.98 24.83
C LYS A 134 -9.87 4.74 23.34
N ALA A 135 -10.01 3.47 22.90
CA ALA A 135 -9.95 3.11 21.50
C ALA A 135 -11.06 3.77 20.67
N VAL A 136 -12.28 3.83 21.20
CA VAL A 136 -13.40 4.52 20.53
C VAL A 136 -13.11 6.02 20.41
N ILE A 137 -12.61 6.66 21.47
CA ILE A 137 -12.25 8.09 21.43
C ILE A 137 -11.16 8.33 20.38
N SER A 138 -10.07 7.54 20.41
CA SER A 138 -8.94 7.68 19.49
C SER A 138 -9.30 7.34 18.03
N SER A 139 -10.31 6.50 17.82
CA SER A 139 -10.80 6.13 16.49
C SER A 139 -11.86 7.10 15.93
N ASN A 140 -12.21 8.13 16.64
CA ASN A 140 -13.10 9.18 16.18
C ASN A 140 -12.28 10.40 15.70
N LEU A 141 -12.87 11.22 14.83
CA LEU A 141 -12.26 12.45 14.33
C LEU A 141 -12.27 13.59 15.39
N SER A 142 -11.98 13.25 16.64
CA SER A 142 -11.98 14.19 17.77
C SER A 142 -10.68 14.98 17.90
N MET A 143 -9.69 14.72 17.04
CA MET A 143 -8.33 15.26 17.14
C MET A 143 -7.61 14.95 18.48
N TYR A 144 -8.16 14.04 19.27
CA TYR A 144 -7.61 13.61 20.57
C TYR A 144 -7.34 12.11 20.55
N ASP A 145 -6.09 11.74 20.81
CA ASP A 145 -5.68 10.35 20.96
C ASP A 145 -5.54 9.99 22.44
N ALA A 146 -6.44 9.16 22.95
CA ALA A 146 -6.46 8.69 24.33
C ALA A 146 -5.50 7.53 24.61
N ILE A 147 -4.89 6.92 23.54
CA ILE A 147 -3.93 5.82 23.62
C ILE A 147 -2.55 6.36 23.23
N ILE A 148 -1.76 6.75 24.22
CA ILE A 148 -0.47 7.42 24.00
C ILE A 148 0.74 6.46 24.02
N ASP A 149 0.59 5.28 24.60
CA ASP A 149 1.68 4.32 24.80
C ASP A 149 2.11 3.58 23.52
N THR A 150 1.28 3.62 22.48
CA THR A 150 1.58 3.04 21.16
C THR A 150 2.05 4.06 20.12
N GLN A 151 2.10 5.34 20.49
CA GLN A 151 2.57 6.39 19.58
C GLN A 151 4.02 6.16 19.15
N ARG A 152 4.30 6.41 17.87
CA ARG A 152 5.66 6.32 17.29
C ARG A 152 6.04 7.63 16.63
N ALA A 153 7.30 7.99 16.78
CA ALA A 153 7.86 9.14 16.11
C ALA A 153 8.27 8.77 14.69
N ILE A 154 7.64 9.37 13.70
CA ILE A 154 7.86 9.12 12.28
C ILE A 154 8.10 10.47 11.57
N HIS A 155 9.08 10.53 10.68
CA HIS A 155 9.42 11.76 9.95
C HIS A 155 8.43 12.05 8.80
N SER A 156 8.31 13.30 8.40
CA SER A 156 7.30 13.81 7.48
C SER A 156 7.30 13.12 6.13
N SER A 157 8.43 12.78 5.54
CA SER A 157 8.47 12.07 4.26
C SER A 157 7.89 10.64 4.35
N SER A 158 8.14 9.92 5.44
CA SER A 158 7.50 8.60 5.66
C SER A 158 6.01 8.71 5.95
N VAL A 159 5.58 9.78 6.63
CA VAL A 159 4.15 10.06 6.82
C VAL A 159 3.48 10.40 5.49
N ALA A 160 4.11 11.21 4.64
CA ALA A 160 3.61 11.52 3.30
C ALA A 160 3.51 10.27 2.42
N ALA A 161 4.45 9.33 2.56
CA ALA A 161 4.46 8.07 1.83
C ALA A 161 3.31 7.11 2.25
N VAL A 162 2.58 7.39 3.33
CA VAL A 162 1.42 6.58 3.74
C VAL A 162 0.25 6.69 2.78
N PHE A 163 0.21 7.75 1.94
CA PHE A 163 -0.92 8.13 1.11
C PHE A 163 -1.71 6.90 0.57
N PRO A 164 -2.94 6.66 1.08
CA PRO A 164 -3.67 5.43 0.80
C PRO A 164 -4.52 5.51 -0.47
N PHE A 165 -4.67 6.72 -1.03
CA PHE A 165 -5.57 6.98 -2.17
C PHE A 165 -4.86 6.78 -3.50
N VAL A 166 -4.13 5.70 -3.65
CA VAL A 166 -3.53 5.29 -4.93
C VAL A 166 -4.62 4.62 -5.76
N LEU A 167 -5.40 5.43 -6.44
CA LEU A 167 -6.34 4.95 -7.44
C LEU A 167 -5.58 4.83 -8.77
N SER A 168 -5.10 3.65 -9.09
CA SER A 168 -4.65 3.33 -10.44
C SER A 168 -5.85 2.88 -11.28
N ASN A 169 -6.87 3.72 -11.41
CA ASN A 169 -8.01 3.41 -12.23
C ASN A 169 -7.85 4.10 -13.57
N ILE A 170 -7.52 3.33 -14.61
CA ILE A 170 -7.52 3.83 -15.98
C ILE A 170 -8.97 3.72 -16.48
N MET A 171 -9.68 4.82 -16.47
CA MET A 171 -11.05 4.90 -16.97
C MET A 171 -11.13 6.05 -17.96
N GLU A 172 -10.91 5.74 -19.23
CA GLU A 172 -10.97 6.71 -20.33
C GLU A 172 -12.40 6.80 -20.86
N ASP A 173 -12.77 7.96 -21.42
CA ASP A 173 -14.12 8.23 -21.92
C ASP A 173 -14.53 7.30 -23.07
N LYS A 174 -13.57 6.76 -23.80
CA LYS A 174 -13.70 5.79 -24.90
C LYS A 174 -12.62 4.73 -24.76
N GLY A 175 -12.88 3.55 -25.27
CA GLY A 175 -11.89 2.50 -25.33
C GLY A 175 -12.42 1.12 -25.00
N SER A 176 -11.52 0.17 -24.89
CA SER A 176 -11.82 -1.22 -24.59
C SER A 176 -11.80 -1.49 -23.09
N ILE A 177 -12.78 -2.23 -22.59
CA ILE A 177 -12.77 -2.74 -21.22
C ILE A 177 -11.81 -3.93 -21.19
N ILE A 178 -10.68 -3.79 -20.50
CA ILE A 178 -9.65 -4.84 -20.43
C ILE A 178 -9.69 -5.64 -19.13
N GLY A 179 -10.47 -5.23 -18.16
CA GLY A 179 -10.59 -5.91 -16.88
C GLY A 179 -11.23 -5.05 -15.80
N GLN A 180 -11.01 -5.45 -14.57
CA GLN A 180 -11.42 -4.70 -13.38
C GLN A 180 -10.24 -4.50 -12.44
N SER A 181 -10.18 -3.32 -11.82
CA SER A 181 -9.26 -3.00 -10.74
C SER A 181 -10.08 -2.46 -9.58
N GLN A 182 -9.99 -3.11 -8.42
CA GLN A 182 -10.69 -2.70 -7.19
C GLN A 182 -12.22 -2.55 -7.36
N GLY A 183 -12.83 -3.41 -8.18
CA GLY A 183 -14.28 -3.36 -8.44
C GLY A 183 -14.70 -2.35 -9.51
N TYR A 184 -13.79 -1.56 -10.05
CA TYR A 184 -14.04 -0.62 -11.12
C TYR A 184 -13.55 -1.16 -12.46
N PRO A 185 -14.27 -0.91 -13.59
CA PRO A 185 -13.80 -1.31 -14.90
C PRO A 185 -12.55 -0.52 -15.28
N VAL A 186 -11.61 -1.22 -15.93
CA VAL A 186 -10.43 -0.59 -16.55
C VAL A 186 -10.72 -0.40 -18.03
N ILE A 187 -10.87 0.86 -18.45
CA ILE A 187 -11.20 1.25 -19.83
C ILE A 187 -9.97 1.95 -20.41
N VAL A 188 -9.44 1.41 -21.50
CA VAL A 188 -8.23 1.93 -22.14
C VAL A 188 -8.53 2.26 -23.61
N ASP A 189 -8.28 3.50 -23.99
CA ASP A 189 -8.20 3.91 -25.39
C ASP A 189 -6.78 3.71 -25.90
N PHE A 190 -6.55 2.61 -26.64
CA PHE A 190 -5.24 2.24 -27.16
C PHE A 190 -4.71 3.20 -28.23
N PHE A 191 -5.59 4.01 -28.82
CA PHE A 191 -5.24 4.98 -29.88
C PHE A 191 -5.05 6.40 -29.35
N LYS A 192 -5.40 6.66 -28.11
CA LYS A 192 -5.23 7.96 -27.47
C LYS A 192 -3.75 8.29 -27.32
N ARG A 193 -3.36 9.44 -27.86
CA ARG A 193 -2.00 9.97 -27.76
C ARG A 193 -1.98 11.19 -26.84
N ASN A 194 -1.01 11.24 -25.98
CA ASN A 194 -0.76 12.38 -25.09
C ASN A 194 0.76 12.51 -24.86
N LYS A 195 1.19 13.38 -23.95
CA LYS A 195 2.60 13.57 -23.61
C LYS A 195 3.29 12.32 -23.08
N GLU A 196 2.55 11.42 -22.45
CA GLU A 196 3.06 10.17 -21.85
C GLU A 196 2.94 8.99 -22.83
N ARG A 197 1.92 8.99 -23.69
CA ARG A 197 1.69 7.96 -24.73
C ARG A 197 1.89 8.56 -26.11
N VAL A 198 3.13 8.50 -26.59
CA VAL A 198 3.55 9.09 -27.86
C VAL A 198 3.11 8.25 -29.06
N ASN A 199 2.98 6.93 -28.88
CA ASN A 199 2.56 5.99 -29.92
C ASN A 199 1.53 4.98 -29.38
N SER A 200 0.96 4.20 -30.29
CA SER A 200 -0.07 3.19 -29.97
C SER A 200 0.50 1.76 -30.00
N ASN A 201 1.83 1.62 -29.91
CA ASN A 201 2.45 0.30 -29.87
C ASN A 201 2.22 -0.37 -28.52
N MET A 202 1.92 -1.67 -28.55
CA MET A 202 1.66 -2.47 -27.37
C MET A 202 2.51 -3.74 -27.39
N VAL A 203 3.09 -4.08 -26.25
CA VAL A 203 3.81 -5.34 -26.04
C VAL A 203 3.11 -6.13 -24.95
N ILE A 204 2.75 -7.39 -25.23
CA ILE A 204 2.11 -8.27 -24.25
C ILE A 204 3.11 -9.38 -23.89
N MET A 205 3.55 -9.39 -22.65
CA MET A 205 4.50 -10.38 -22.12
C MET A 205 3.85 -11.24 -21.05
N GLY A 206 4.23 -12.51 -20.99
CA GLY A 206 3.77 -13.42 -19.94
C GLY A 206 4.28 -14.85 -20.18
N LYS A 207 4.23 -15.67 -19.14
CA LYS A 207 4.57 -17.10 -19.24
C LYS A 207 3.58 -17.82 -20.14
N SER A 208 3.98 -18.98 -20.70
CA SER A 208 3.05 -19.86 -21.41
C SER A 208 1.86 -20.23 -20.50
N GLY A 209 0.66 -20.25 -21.05
CA GLY A 209 -0.58 -20.50 -20.30
C GLY A 209 -1.10 -19.34 -19.42
N SER A 210 -0.45 -18.17 -19.41
CA SER A 210 -0.88 -17.00 -18.59
C SER A 210 -2.07 -16.22 -19.15
N GLY A 211 -2.63 -16.64 -20.30
CA GLY A 211 -3.78 -15.97 -20.91
C GLY A 211 -3.43 -14.84 -21.88
N LYS A 212 -2.17 -14.72 -22.36
CA LYS A 212 -1.76 -13.69 -23.33
C LYS A 212 -2.65 -13.66 -24.58
N SER A 213 -2.78 -14.81 -25.25
CA SER A 213 -3.57 -14.94 -26.47
C SER A 213 -5.06 -14.66 -26.23
N TYR A 214 -5.59 -15.03 -25.06
CA TYR A 214 -6.95 -14.70 -24.68
C TYR A 214 -7.13 -13.18 -24.52
N ALA A 215 -6.26 -12.52 -23.78
CA ALA A 215 -6.30 -11.07 -23.59
C ALA A 215 -6.18 -10.33 -24.94
N THR A 216 -5.26 -10.77 -25.82
CA THR A 216 -5.10 -10.21 -27.17
C THR A 216 -6.37 -10.38 -28.00
N LYS A 217 -6.97 -11.57 -28.00
CA LYS A 217 -8.23 -11.83 -28.73
C LYS A 217 -9.36 -10.95 -28.22
N THR A 218 -9.46 -10.74 -26.92
CA THR A 218 -10.45 -9.83 -26.31
C THR A 218 -10.25 -8.39 -26.80
N ILE A 219 -9.03 -7.87 -26.78
CA ILE A 219 -8.71 -6.52 -27.28
C ILE A 219 -9.02 -6.38 -28.76
N LEU A 220 -8.63 -7.37 -29.59
CA LEU A 220 -8.93 -7.40 -31.02
C LEU A 220 -10.43 -7.44 -31.31
N SER A 221 -11.20 -8.16 -30.51
CA SER A 221 -12.68 -8.18 -30.64
C SER A 221 -13.30 -6.80 -30.39
N HIS A 222 -12.77 -6.02 -29.44
CA HIS A 222 -13.20 -4.63 -29.25
C HIS A 222 -12.83 -3.75 -30.44
N PHE A 223 -11.63 -3.89 -31.00
CA PHE A 223 -11.24 -3.13 -32.20
C PHE A 223 -12.10 -3.47 -33.40
N LEU A 224 -12.51 -4.73 -33.56
CA LEU A 224 -13.45 -5.13 -34.61
C LEU A 224 -14.82 -4.50 -34.42
N ALA A 225 -15.32 -4.41 -33.18
CA ALA A 225 -16.57 -3.71 -32.86
C ALA A 225 -16.50 -2.21 -33.20
N ASP A 226 -15.31 -1.61 -33.10
CA ASP A 226 -15.03 -0.23 -33.48
C ASP A 226 -14.74 -0.06 -34.99
N ASN A 227 -15.03 -1.08 -35.83
CA ASN A 227 -14.76 -1.11 -37.27
C ASN A 227 -13.28 -0.92 -37.67
N CYS A 228 -12.35 -1.30 -36.82
CA CYS A 228 -10.94 -1.29 -37.16
C CYS A 228 -10.60 -2.44 -38.14
N LYS A 229 -9.75 -2.16 -39.12
CA LYS A 229 -9.17 -3.20 -39.97
C LYS A 229 -7.98 -3.85 -39.25
N ILE A 230 -7.98 -5.18 -39.14
CA ILE A 230 -6.98 -5.93 -38.39
C ILE A 230 -6.24 -6.87 -39.35
N PHE A 231 -4.92 -6.84 -39.28
CA PHE A 231 -4.02 -7.78 -39.95
C PHE A 231 -3.22 -8.51 -38.88
N ILE A 232 -3.21 -9.85 -38.92
CA ILE A 232 -2.55 -10.68 -37.94
C ILE A 232 -1.47 -11.54 -38.66
N PHE A 233 -0.25 -11.46 -38.12
CA PHE A 233 0.81 -12.46 -38.46
C PHE A 233 0.80 -13.48 -37.32
N ASP A 234 0.43 -14.71 -37.64
CA ASP A 234 0.15 -15.77 -36.67
C ASP A 234 0.95 -17.03 -37.01
N PRO A 235 2.19 -17.14 -36.57
CA PRO A 235 3.03 -18.32 -36.87
C PRO A 235 2.56 -19.60 -36.17
N ASP A 236 1.79 -19.47 -35.07
CA ASP A 236 1.35 -20.58 -34.23
C ASP A 236 -0.11 -21.00 -34.47
N ASP A 237 -0.78 -20.39 -35.46
CA ASP A 237 -2.19 -20.63 -35.83
C ASP A 237 -3.20 -20.51 -34.65
N GLU A 238 -2.95 -19.58 -33.78
CA GLU A 238 -3.85 -19.33 -32.63
C GLU A 238 -5.09 -18.49 -32.97
N TYR A 239 -5.07 -17.69 -34.06
CA TYR A 239 -6.09 -16.68 -34.39
C TYR A 239 -6.99 -17.06 -35.59
N SER A 240 -6.72 -18.13 -36.31
CA SER A 240 -7.49 -18.53 -37.49
C SER A 240 -8.98 -18.76 -37.18
N THR A 241 -9.28 -19.35 -36.03
CA THR A 241 -10.68 -19.56 -35.58
C THR A 241 -11.38 -18.22 -35.31
N LEU A 242 -10.72 -17.26 -34.68
CA LEU A 242 -11.26 -15.92 -34.46
C LEU A 242 -11.55 -15.24 -35.81
N ALA A 243 -10.59 -15.26 -36.72
CA ALA A 243 -10.72 -14.66 -38.05
C ALA A 243 -11.93 -15.23 -38.82
N LYS A 244 -12.12 -16.55 -38.84
CA LYS A 244 -13.28 -17.21 -39.46
C LYS A 244 -14.61 -16.79 -38.84
N ASN A 245 -14.67 -16.73 -37.50
CA ASN A 245 -15.89 -16.37 -36.76
C ASN A 245 -16.36 -14.93 -37.03
N VAL A 246 -15.44 -14.02 -37.34
CA VAL A 246 -15.74 -12.61 -37.63
C VAL A 246 -15.80 -12.31 -39.16
N GLY A 247 -15.80 -13.33 -40.00
CA GLY A 247 -15.91 -13.18 -41.47
C GLY A 247 -14.58 -12.73 -42.14
N GLY A 248 -13.46 -12.89 -41.47
CA GLY A 248 -12.13 -12.59 -41.99
C GLY A 248 -11.61 -13.66 -42.94
N LYS A 249 -10.51 -13.34 -43.66
CA LYS A 249 -9.81 -14.26 -44.54
C LYS A 249 -8.56 -14.78 -43.83
N VAL A 250 -8.34 -16.09 -43.91
CA VAL A 250 -7.10 -16.74 -43.48
C VAL A 250 -6.31 -17.06 -44.78
N ILE A 251 -5.08 -16.61 -44.82
CA ILE A 251 -4.13 -16.88 -45.92
C ILE A 251 -3.02 -17.75 -45.34
N VAL A 252 -2.84 -18.93 -45.86
CA VAL A 252 -1.82 -19.91 -45.47
C VAL A 252 -0.69 -19.91 -46.49
#